data_e7079e14a68e1b2144f080d72c5ac5ed
#
_entry.id   e7079e14a68e1b2144f080d72c5ac5ed
#
_cell.length_a   1.000
_cell.length_b   1.000
_cell.length_c   1.000
_cell.angle_alpha   90.00
_cell.angle_beta   90.00
_cell.angle_gamma   90.00
#
_symmetry.space_group_name_H-M   'P 1'
#
loop_
_entity.id
_entity.type
_entity.pdbx_description
1 polymer ?
#
loop_
_entity_poly.entity_id
_entity_poly.type
_entity_poly.pdbx_seq_one_letter_code
_entity_poly.pdbx_strand_id
1 'polypeptide(L)'
;MQMNILFFGPNGSGKGTQGAILKEKYATPHIESGAIFRENIAGGTELGKKAKTFIDRGDLVPDDITIPMILDRLKQPDCKNGWLLDGFPRNRNQAVKLDEALQEAGLGLDIVIEIVLDREIAKNRIMGRRLCVNDNNHPNNIFIDAIKPNGDKCRVCGGELKTRSDDQDEAAINKRHDIYYDVVTGTLASAYYFKELAEKKGKIKYLTLDGSPSVKEVTQELVSKLK
;
A
#
# COMPACT_ATOMS: atom_id res chain seq x y z
N MET A 1 2.78 8.36 -19.06
CA MET A 1 2.84 9.48 -18.09
C MET A 1 3.73 9.00 -16.96
N GLN A 2 4.85 9.67 -16.73
CA GLN A 2 5.77 9.29 -15.65
C GLN A 2 5.19 9.82 -14.33
N MET A 3 4.96 8.96 -13.35
CA MET A 3 4.40 9.37 -12.06
C MET A 3 4.99 8.52 -10.94
N ASN A 4 5.52 9.17 -9.94
CA ASN A 4 5.99 8.57 -8.70
C ASN A 4 4.93 8.80 -7.62
N ILE A 5 4.29 7.72 -7.18
CA ILE A 5 3.08 7.78 -6.36
C ILE A 5 3.32 7.10 -5.02
N LEU A 6 2.92 7.77 -3.92
CA LEU A 6 2.73 7.12 -2.62
C LEU A 6 1.25 6.84 -2.37
N PHE A 7 0.92 5.63 -1.92
CA PHE A 7 -0.42 5.25 -1.50
C PHE A 7 -0.54 5.16 0.02
N PHE A 8 -1.51 5.90 0.56
CA PHE A 8 -1.97 5.79 1.94
C PHE A 8 -3.42 5.32 2.00
N GLY A 9 -3.77 4.67 3.08
CA GLY A 9 -5.11 4.17 3.35
C GLY A 9 -5.05 2.98 4.32
N PRO A 10 -6.09 2.75 5.14
CA PRO A 10 -6.09 1.62 6.07
C PRO A 10 -6.09 0.28 5.33
N ASN A 11 -5.75 -0.78 6.04
CA ASN A 11 -5.99 -2.12 5.53
C ASN A 11 -7.49 -2.27 5.26
N GLY A 12 -7.86 -2.81 4.10
CA GLY A 12 -9.27 -2.88 3.67
C GLY A 12 -9.75 -1.70 2.82
N SER A 13 -8.99 -0.60 2.67
CA SER A 13 -9.39 0.56 1.87
C SER A 13 -9.44 0.33 0.35
N GLY A 14 -8.83 -0.75 -0.15
CA GLY A 14 -8.79 -1.04 -1.58
C GLY A 14 -7.50 -0.57 -2.29
N LYS A 15 -6.46 -0.12 -1.55
CA LYS A 15 -5.17 0.29 -2.14
C LYS A 15 -4.62 -0.72 -3.14
N GLY A 16 -4.50 -1.99 -2.74
CA GLY A 16 -3.96 -3.03 -3.62
C GLY A 16 -4.75 -3.16 -4.92
N THR A 17 -6.09 -3.15 -4.84
CA THR A 17 -6.96 -3.20 -6.02
C THR A 17 -6.76 -1.99 -6.94
N GLN A 18 -6.73 -0.78 -6.38
CA GLN A 18 -6.51 0.44 -7.15
C GLN A 18 -5.08 0.50 -7.71
N GLY A 19 -4.09 0.04 -6.94
CA GLY A 19 -2.70 -0.07 -7.38
C GLY A 19 -2.54 -1.02 -8.57
N ALA A 20 -3.20 -2.19 -8.55
CA ALA A 20 -3.21 -3.12 -9.68
C ALA A 20 -3.83 -2.51 -10.94
N ILE A 21 -4.95 -1.79 -10.78
CA ILE A 21 -5.60 -1.09 -11.91
C ILE A 21 -4.70 0.01 -12.48
N LEU A 22 -4.03 0.80 -11.63
CA LEU A 22 -3.09 1.82 -12.08
C LEU A 22 -1.88 1.22 -12.78
N LYS A 23 -1.33 0.12 -12.23
CA LYS A 23 -0.25 -0.64 -12.85
C LYS A 23 -0.59 -1.06 -14.27
N GLU A 24 -1.76 -1.63 -14.48
CA GLU A 24 -2.22 -2.06 -15.80
C GLU A 24 -2.46 -0.86 -16.73
N LYS A 25 -3.14 0.18 -16.24
CA LYS A 25 -3.54 1.32 -17.05
C LYS A 25 -2.39 2.22 -17.47
N TYR A 26 -1.39 2.41 -16.62
CA TYR A 26 -0.28 3.36 -16.83
C TYR A 26 1.07 2.68 -17.00
N ALA A 27 1.13 1.35 -17.02
CA ALA A 27 2.37 0.56 -17.03
C ALA A 27 3.36 0.98 -15.93
N THR A 28 2.83 1.34 -14.74
CA THR A 28 3.60 1.80 -13.58
C THR A 28 3.70 0.65 -12.57
N PRO A 29 4.89 0.19 -12.17
CA PRO A 29 5.02 -0.90 -11.21
C PRO A 29 4.37 -0.54 -9.87
N HIS A 30 3.52 -1.45 -9.37
CA HIS A 30 2.92 -1.37 -8.04
C HIS A 30 3.83 -2.12 -7.07
N ILE A 31 4.41 -1.40 -6.14
CA ILE A 31 5.43 -1.86 -5.20
C ILE A 31 4.84 -1.87 -3.80
N GLU A 32 4.61 -3.06 -3.27
CA GLU A 32 4.16 -3.24 -1.90
C GLU A 32 5.37 -3.48 -0.99
N SER A 33 5.55 -2.66 0.05
CA SER A 33 6.66 -2.82 1.01
C SER A 33 6.71 -4.24 1.61
N GLY A 34 5.55 -4.83 1.89
CA GLY A 34 5.46 -6.21 2.36
C GLY A 34 5.95 -7.26 1.33
N ALA A 35 5.83 -6.99 0.03
CA ALA A 35 6.38 -7.87 -1.01
C ALA A 35 7.90 -7.77 -1.04
N ILE A 36 8.46 -6.56 -0.95
CA ILE A 36 9.92 -6.34 -0.89
C ILE A 36 10.54 -7.17 0.25
N PHE A 37 9.96 -7.11 1.45
CA PHE A 37 10.46 -7.90 2.58
C PHE A 37 10.41 -9.40 2.29
N ARG A 38 9.28 -9.90 1.79
CA ARG A 38 9.14 -11.34 1.47
C ARG A 38 10.14 -11.81 0.41
N GLU A 39 10.36 -11.03 -0.63
CA GLU A 39 11.32 -11.32 -1.70
C GLU A 39 12.76 -11.33 -1.18
N ASN A 40 13.14 -10.34 -0.38
CA ASN A 40 14.48 -10.26 0.22
C ASN A 40 14.72 -11.41 1.21
N ILE A 41 13.73 -11.78 2.01
CA ILE A 41 13.82 -12.91 2.94
C ILE A 41 13.97 -14.22 2.15
N ALA A 42 13.13 -14.43 1.13
CA ALA A 42 13.19 -15.63 0.29
C ALA A 42 14.48 -15.72 -0.51
N GLY A 43 15.00 -14.58 -0.98
CA GLY A 43 16.29 -14.47 -1.69
C GLY A 43 17.51 -14.53 -0.78
N GLY A 44 17.33 -14.57 0.53
CA GLY A 44 18.43 -14.67 1.52
C GLY A 44 19.38 -13.47 1.53
N THR A 45 18.93 -12.29 1.10
CA THR A 45 19.78 -11.08 1.13
C THR A 45 20.15 -10.70 2.55
N GLU A 46 21.26 -9.98 2.74
CA GLU A 46 21.69 -9.54 4.08
C GLU A 46 20.63 -8.65 4.75
N LEU A 47 19.99 -7.75 4.01
CA LEU A 47 18.87 -6.95 4.53
C LEU A 47 17.64 -7.82 4.82
N GLY A 48 17.36 -8.82 3.99
CA GLY A 48 16.28 -9.76 4.20
C GLY A 48 16.45 -10.61 5.47
N LYS A 49 17.66 -11.10 5.73
CA LYS A 49 17.99 -11.83 6.97
C LYS A 49 17.76 -10.96 8.21
N LYS A 50 18.24 -9.69 8.17
CA LYS A 50 18.03 -8.73 9.26
C LYS A 50 16.54 -8.43 9.44
N ALA A 51 15.81 -8.12 8.36
CA ALA A 51 14.37 -7.83 8.40
C ALA A 51 13.57 -8.99 9.00
N LYS A 52 13.93 -10.23 8.67
CA LYS A 52 13.24 -11.43 9.19
C LYS A 52 13.24 -11.49 10.71
N THR A 53 14.32 -11.10 11.39
CA THR A 53 14.42 -11.14 12.85
C THR A 53 13.39 -10.23 13.55
N PHE A 54 12.99 -9.14 12.90
CA PHE A 54 11.95 -8.24 13.40
C PHE A 54 10.55 -8.76 13.05
N ILE A 55 10.37 -9.20 11.80
CA ILE A 55 9.07 -9.71 11.32
C ILE A 55 8.61 -10.94 12.09
N ASP A 56 9.52 -11.87 12.40
CA ASP A 56 9.21 -13.09 13.17
C ASP A 56 8.73 -12.78 14.61
N ARG A 57 9.08 -11.60 15.14
CA ARG A 57 8.61 -11.11 16.44
C ARG A 57 7.37 -10.22 16.36
N GLY A 58 6.90 -9.93 15.14
CA GLY A 58 5.80 -8.99 14.91
C GLY A 58 6.18 -7.52 15.08
N ASP A 59 7.49 -7.20 15.12
CA ASP A 59 8.02 -5.85 15.25
C ASP A 59 8.07 -5.13 13.89
N LEU A 60 8.08 -3.79 13.92
CA LEU A 60 8.41 -3.00 12.74
C LEU A 60 9.90 -3.16 12.41
N VAL A 61 10.19 -3.39 11.13
CA VAL A 61 11.57 -3.41 10.64
C VAL A 61 12.14 -1.99 10.74
N PRO A 62 13.35 -1.80 11.34
CA PRO A 62 13.98 -0.49 11.46
C PRO A 62 14.19 0.24 10.14
N ASP A 63 14.24 1.57 10.22
CA ASP A 63 14.31 2.46 9.05
C ASP A 63 15.61 2.29 8.26
N ASP A 64 16.71 2.02 8.94
CA ASP A 64 18.04 1.77 8.36
C ASP A 64 18.12 0.47 7.54
N ILE A 65 17.14 -0.41 7.72
CA ILE A 65 16.95 -1.61 6.89
C ILE A 65 15.90 -1.34 5.82
N THR A 66 14.77 -0.74 6.21
CA THR A 66 13.60 -0.58 5.33
C THR A 66 13.87 0.39 4.19
N ILE A 67 14.46 1.56 4.47
CA ILE A 67 14.68 2.60 3.46
C ILE A 67 15.63 2.14 2.36
N PRO A 68 16.82 1.56 2.65
CA PRO A 68 17.68 1.02 1.61
C PRO A 68 16.98 -0.03 0.73
N MET A 69 16.21 -0.96 1.32
CA MET A 69 15.48 -1.97 0.54
C MET A 69 14.46 -1.33 -0.43
N ILE A 70 13.76 -0.29 0.02
CA ILE A 70 12.81 0.44 -0.81
C ILE A 70 13.56 1.19 -1.93
N LEU A 71 14.62 1.93 -1.61
CA LEU A 71 15.40 2.66 -2.61
C LEU A 71 16.01 1.74 -3.66
N ASP A 72 16.53 0.59 -3.26
CA ASP A 72 17.07 -0.40 -4.18
C ASP A 72 15.99 -0.92 -5.14
N ARG A 73 14.75 -1.11 -4.65
CA ARG A 73 13.62 -1.50 -5.49
C ARG A 73 13.19 -0.37 -6.45
N LEU A 74 13.14 0.88 -5.97
CA LEU A 74 12.75 2.04 -6.78
C LEU A 74 13.77 2.39 -7.87
N LYS A 75 15.02 1.98 -7.72
CA LYS A 75 16.09 2.16 -8.73
C LYS A 75 16.08 1.11 -9.83
N GLN A 76 15.25 0.07 -9.74
CA GLN A 76 15.19 -0.97 -10.77
C GLN A 76 14.71 -0.41 -12.13
N PRO A 77 15.13 -1.04 -13.25
CA PRO A 77 14.81 -0.54 -14.59
C PRO A 77 13.33 -0.34 -14.88
N ASP A 78 12.46 -1.15 -14.29
CA ASP A 78 11.00 -1.05 -14.44
C ASP A 78 10.40 0.20 -13.79
N CYS A 79 11.12 0.80 -12.82
CA CYS A 79 10.72 2.03 -12.13
C CYS A 79 11.13 3.33 -12.85
N LYS A 80 11.91 3.25 -13.94
CA LYS A 80 12.41 4.44 -14.65
C LYS A 80 11.30 5.37 -15.15
N ASN A 81 10.14 4.82 -15.49
CA ASN A 81 8.99 5.57 -16.00
C ASN A 81 7.94 5.87 -14.92
N GLY A 82 8.32 5.78 -13.67
CA GLY A 82 7.46 5.99 -12.52
C GLY A 82 7.22 4.72 -11.71
N TRP A 83 6.67 4.89 -10.52
CA TRP A 83 6.39 3.82 -9.57
C TRP A 83 5.22 4.19 -8.66
N LEU A 84 4.59 3.17 -8.09
CA LEU A 84 3.57 3.30 -7.07
C LEU A 84 4.02 2.51 -5.85
N LEU A 85 4.28 3.20 -4.73
CA LEU A 85 4.71 2.60 -3.47
C LEU A 85 3.54 2.53 -2.49
N ASP A 86 3.24 1.33 -2.01
CA ASP A 86 2.17 1.03 -1.05
C ASP A 86 2.74 0.39 0.22
N GLY A 87 2.21 0.80 1.36
CA GLY A 87 2.53 0.21 2.66
C GLY A 87 3.77 0.76 3.36
N PHE A 88 4.39 1.80 2.83
CA PHE A 88 5.46 2.59 3.43
C PHE A 88 5.35 4.04 2.95
N PRO A 89 5.66 5.07 3.78
CA PRO A 89 6.05 5.00 5.21
C PRO A 89 4.86 4.71 6.14
N ARG A 90 5.16 4.32 7.39
CA ARG A 90 4.16 3.96 8.41
C ARG A 90 4.18 4.83 9.66
N ASN A 91 5.07 5.79 9.73
CA ASN A 91 5.14 6.82 10.76
C ASN A 91 5.79 8.09 10.22
N ARG A 92 5.61 9.22 10.94
CA ARG A 92 6.11 10.52 10.48
C ARG A 92 7.63 10.55 10.29
N ASN A 93 8.39 9.88 11.16
CA ASN A 93 9.85 9.83 11.05
C ASN A 93 10.29 9.11 9.76
N GLN A 94 9.62 8.00 9.42
CA GLN A 94 9.84 7.30 8.15
C GLN A 94 9.51 8.19 6.95
N ALA A 95 8.46 9.01 7.04
CA ALA A 95 8.09 9.91 5.95
C ALA A 95 9.17 10.97 5.69
N VAL A 96 9.71 11.57 6.75
CA VAL A 96 10.81 12.54 6.66
C VAL A 96 12.04 11.89 6.03
N LYS A 97 12.47 10.76 6.56
CA LYS A 97 13.65 10.02 6.05
C LYS A 97 13.48 9.52 4.61
N LEU A 98 12.27 9.10 4.25
CA LEU A 98 11.97 8.70 2.86
C LEU A 98 12.07 9.90 1.92
N ASP A 99 11.49 11.06 2.29
CA ASP A 99 11.55 12.29 1.47
C ASP A 99 13.02 12.70 1.24
N GLU A 100 13.83 12.74 2.30
CA GLU A 100 15.26 13.03 2.23
C GLU A 100 15.99 12.04 1.31
N ALA A 101 15.78 10.75 1.53
CA ALA A 101 16.43 9.69 0.75
C ALA A 101 16.01 9.68 -0.73
N LEU A 102 14.75 10.02 -1.05
CA LEU A 102 14.31 10.18 -2.42
C LEU A 102 14.99 11.37 -3.10
N GLN A 103 15.11 12.51 -2.38
CA GLN A 103 15.79 13.70 -2.89
C GLN A 103 17.28 13.43 -3.15
N GLU A 104 17.98 12.82 -2.21
CA GLU A 104 19.40 12.43 -2.35
C GLU A 104 19.63 11.45 -3.51
N ALA A 105 18.69 10.53 -3.73
CA ALA A 105 18.75 9.57 -4.82
C ALA A 105 18.33 10.16 -6.19
N GLY A 106 17.90 11.42 -6.25
CA GLY A 106 17.37 12.04 -7.46
C GLY A 106 16.04 11.45 -7.90
N LEU A 107 15.31 10.78 -7.00
CA LEU A 107 13.99 10.21 -7.24
C LEU A 107 12.93 11.22 -6.80
N GLY A 108 12.15 11.74 -7.75
CA GLY A 108 11.04 12.65 -7.43
C GLY A 108 9.86 11.92 -6.80
N LEU A 109 9.03 12.68 -6.07
CA LEU A 109 7.69 12.26 -5.68
C LEU A 109 6.70 13.24 -6.29
N ASP A 110 5.76 12.74 -7.10
CA ASP A 110 4.83 13.59 -7.84
C ASP A 110 3.46 13.65 -7.16
N ILE A 111 2.97 12.50 -6.68
CA ILE A 111 1.59 12.37 -6.19
C ILE A 111 1.56 11.55 -4.90
N VAL A 112 0.79 12.03 -3.95
CA VAL A 112 0.38 11.26 -2.77
C VAL A 112 -1.12 11.04 -2.84
N ILE A 113 -1.55 9.80 -2.70
CA ILE A 113 -2.95 9.40 -2.72
C ILE A 113 -3.32 8.83 -1.36
N GLU A 114 -4.29 9.43 -0.71
CA GLU A 114 -4.90 8.90 0.51
C GLU A 114 -6.30 8.38 0.22
N ILE A 115 -6.51 7.07 0.40
CA ILE A 115 -7.85 6.47 0.38
C ILE A 115 -8.39 6.48 1.81
N VAL A 116 -9.30 7.38 2.08
CA VAL A 116 -9.98 7.50 3.38
C VAL A 116 -11.09 6.46 3.47
N LEU A 117 -11.16 5.77 4.59
CA LEU A 117 -12.22 4.81 4.85
C LEU A 117 -12.52 4.77 6.35
N ASP A 118 -13.78 4.64 6.71
CA ASP A 118 -14.19 4.42 8.09
C ASP A 118 -13.56 3.13 8.64
N ARG A 119 -13.21 3.15 9.93
CA ARG A 119 -12.50 2.05 10.59
C ARG A 119 -13.31 0.75 10.61
N GLU A 120 -14.60 0.84 10.90
CA GLU A 120 -15.46 -0.35 10.97
C GLU A 120 -15.71 -0.92 9.58
N ILE A 121 -15.89 -0.07 8.57
CA ILE A 121 -15.99 -0.52 7.18
C ILE A 121 -14.70 -1.22 6.74
N ALA A 122 -13.55 -0.64 7.08
CA ALA A 122 -12.24 -1.21 6.76
C ALA A 122 -12.04 -2.58 7.44
N LYS A 123 -12.41 -2.70 8.72
CA LYS A 123 -12.37 -3.95 9.48
C LYS A 123 -13.23 -5.04 8.84
N ASN A 124 -14.48 -4.73 8.55
CA ASN A 124 -15.40 -5.65 7.89
C ASN A 124 -14.87 -6.12 6.53
N ARG A 125 -14.28 -5.21 5.75
CA ARG A 125 -13.67 -5.56 4.46
C ARG A 125 -12.48 -6.50 4.61
N ILE A 126 -11.65 -6.34 5.65
CA ILE A 126 -10.53 -7.25 5.92
C ILE A 126 -11.04 -8.65 6.25
N MET A 127 -12.00 -8.76 7.17
CA MET A 127 -12.56 -10.04 7.59
C MET A 127 -13.19 -10.82 6.43
N GLY A 128 -13.83 -10.10 5.51
CA GLY A 128 -14.44 -10.67 4.30
C GLY A 128 -13.46 -10.97 3.17
N ARG A 129 -12.21 -10.47 3.25
CA ARG A 129 -11.23 -10.59 2.15
C ARG A 129 -10.81 -12.02 1.87
N ARG A 130 -10.71 -12.33 0.59
CA ARG A 130 -10.15 -13.60 0.09
C ARG A 130 -9.08 -13.28 -0.94
N LEU A 131 -7.89 -13.83 -0.76
CA LEU A 131 -6.75 -13.60 -1.63
C LEU A 131 -6.68 -14.67 -2.70
N CYS A 132 -6.61 -14.24 -3.95
CA CYS A 132 -6.35 -15.16 -5.07
C CYS A 132 -4.88 -15.61 -5.03
N VAL A 133 -4.65 -16.92 -5.22
CA VAL A 133 -3.28 -17.47 -5.25
C VAL A 133 -2.48 -16.99 -6.47
N ASN A 134 -3.17 -16.66 -7.58
CA ASN A 134 -2.53 -16.19 -8.81
C ASN A 134 -2.18 -14.70 -8.75
N ASP A 135 -3.03 -13.88 -8.11
CA ASP A 135 -2.78 -12.45 -7.90
C ASP A 135 -3.54 -11.97 -6.65
N ASN A 136 -2.80 -11.57 -5.63
CA ASN A 136 -3.36 -11.09 -4.37
C ASN A 136 -4.22 -9.82 -4.50
N ASN A 137 -4.12 -9.11 -5.63
CA ASN A 137 -4.85 -7.87 -5.90
C ASN A 137 -6.18 -8.09 -6.63
N HIS A 138 -6.47 -9.32 -7.06
CA HIS A 138 -7.80 -9.65 -7.55
C HIS A 138 -8.84 -9.40 -6.45
N PRO A 139 -9.85 -8.53 -6.69
CA PRO A 139 -10.83 -8.16 -5.67
C PRO A 139 -11.79 -9.33 -5.40
N ASN A 140 -11.66 -9.92 -4.21
CA ASN A 140 -12.56 -10.95 -3.73
C ASN A 140 -12.91 -10.68 -2.26
N ASN A 141 -14.21 -10.52 -1.98
CA ASN A 141 -14.70 -10.28 -0.62
C ASN A 141 -16.08 -10.94 -0.43
N ILE A 142 -16.21 -11.75 0.61
CA ILE A 142 -17.45 -12.52 0.85
C ILE A 142 -18.60 -11.66 1.37
N PHE A 143 -18.31 -10.43 1.87
CA PHE A 143 -19.32 -9.49 2.42
C PHE A 143 -19.72 -8.40 1.43
N ILE A 144 -19.08 -8.32 0.26
CA ILE A 144 -19.35 -7.30 -0.76
C ILE A 144 -19.85 -7.99 -2.03
N ASP A 145 -21.13 -7.89 -2.31
CA ASP A 145 -21.76 -8.60 -3.44
C ASP A 145 -21.10 -8.29 -4.78
N ALA A 146 -20.73 -7.02 -5.01
CA ALA A 146 -20.08 -6.57 -6.24
C ALA A 146 -18.74 -7.27 -6.52
N ILE A 147 -18.07 -7.80 -5.50
CA ILE A 147 -16.78 -8.49 -5.60
C ILE A 147 -16.78 -9.84 -4.87
N LYS A 148 -17.96 -10.46 -4.74
CA LYS A 148 -18.11 -11.77 -4.13
C LYS A 148 -17.44 -12.85 -4.98
N PRO A 149 -16.69 -13.77 -4.37
CA PRO A 149 -16.11 -14.93 -5.07
C PRO A 149 -17.18 -15.82 -5.74
N ASN A 150 -16.77 -16.58 -6.73
CA ASN A 150 -17.60 -17.61 -7.33
C ASN A 150 -17.44 -18.92 -6.52
N GLY A 151 -18.21 -19.05 -5.43
CA GLY A 151 -18.00 -20.09 -4.43
C GLY A 151 -16.64 -19.90 -3.74
N ASP A 152 -15.77 -20.89 -3.83
CA ASP A 152 -14.39 -20.90 -3.31
C ASP A 152 -13.32 -20.45 -4.35
N LYS A 153 -13.76 -19.96 -5.50
CA LYS A 153 -12.89 -19.56 -6.60
C LYS A 153 -12.86 -18.04 -6.81
N CYS A 154 -11.70 -17.57 -7.23
CA CYS A 154 -11.51 -16.16 -7.59
C CYS A 154 -12.47 -15.75 -8.70
N ARG A 155 -13.23 -14.68 -8.45
CA ARG A 155 -14.19 -14.15 -9.43
C ARG A 155 -13.56 -13.62 -10.72
N VAL A 156 -12.25 -13.25 -10.67
CA VAL A 156 -11.54 -12.67 -11.82
C VAL A 156 -10.91 -13.74 -12.70
N CYS A 157 -10.18 -14.70 -12.12
CA CYS A 157 -9.40 -15.68 -12.90
C CYS A 157 -9.76 -17.14 -12.61
N GLY A 158 -10.73 -17.42 -11.72
CA GLY A 158 -11.09 -18.79 -11.34
C GLY A 158 -10.05 -19.52 -10.47
N GLY A 159 -8.95 -18.87 -10.10
CA GLY A 159 -7.91 -19.45 -9.25
C GLY A 159 -8.40 -19.70 -7.82
N GLU A 160 -7.62 -20.49 -7.08
CA GLU A 160 -7.91 -20.76 -5.68
C GLU A 160 -7.85 -19.51 -4.81
N LEU A 161 -8.62 -19.53 -3.72
CA LEU A 161 -8.65 -18.47 -2.73
C LEU A 161 -8.05 -18.94 -1.42
N LYS A 162 -7.34 -18.05 -0.75
CA LYS A 162 -6.79 -18.23 0.61
C LYS A 162 -7.13 -17.04 1.49
N THR A 163 -7.15 -17.28 2.79
CA THR A 163 -7.20 -16.23 3.82
C THR A 163 -5.81 -16.02 4.40
N ARG A 164 -5.53 -14.82 4.89
CA ARG A 164 -4.40 -14.60 5.79
C ARG A 164 -4.84 -14.87 7.22
N SER A 165 -3.98 -15.48 8.02
CA SER A 165 -4.26 -15.70 9.44
C SER A 165 -4.55 -14.38 10.18
N ASP A 166 -3.78 -13.34 9.88
CA ASP A 166 -3.92 -12.01 10.46
C ASP A 166 -5.15 -11.22 9.97
N ASP A 167 -5.88 -11.70 8.97
CA ASP A 167 -7.18 -11.16 8.54
C ASP A 167 -8.37 -11.82 9.25
N GLN A 168 -8.13 -12.90 9.96
CA GLN A 168 -9.14 -13.62 10.76
C GLN A 168 -8.95 -13.39 12.27
N ASP A 169 -7.88 -12.71 12.65
CA ASP A 169 -7.58 -12.32 14.03
C ASP A 169 -7.99 -10.87 14.25
N GLU A 170 -9.07 -10.68 15.03
CA GLU A 170 -9.61 -9.36 15.33
C GLU A 170 -8.60 -8.47 16.07
N ALA A 171 -7.80 -9.03 16.97
CA ALA A 171 -6.78 -8.29 17.70
C ALA A 171 -5.68 -7.79 16.75
N ALA A 172 -5.24 -8.64 15.81
CA ALA A 172 -4.28 -8.25 14.79
C ALA A 172 -4.82 -7.18 13.85
N ILE A 173 -6.11 -7.25 13.48
CA ILE A 173 -6.77 -6.21 12.67
C ILE A 173 -6.80 -4.89 13.42
N ASN A 174 -7.25 -4.90 14.69
CA ASN A 174 -7.34 -3.70 15.51
C ASN A 174 -5.98 -3.06 15.72
N LYS A 175 -4.93 -3.85 16.02
CA LYS A 175 -3.55 -3.35 16.17
C LYS A 175 -3.07 -2.64 14.89
N ARG A 176 -3.33 -3.21 13.70
CA ARG A 176 -2.96 -2.58 12.42
C ARG A 176 -3.74 -1.29 12.16
N HIS A 177 -5.01 -1.25 12.55
CA HIS A 177 -5.83 -0.05 12.46
C HIS A 177 -5.40 1.03 13.45
N ASP A 178 -5.05 0.66 14.70
CA ASP A 178 -4.51 1.60 15.68
C ASP A 178 -3.24 2.28 15.14
N ILE A 179 -2.33 1.51 14.54
CA ILE A 179 -1.13 2.06 13.91
C ILE A 179 -1.49 2.98 12.72
N TYR A 180 -2.50 2.61 11.93
CA TYR A 180 -2.86 3.43 10.76
C TYR A 180 -3.53 4.75 11.18
N TYR A 181 -4.56 4.70 12.04
CA TYR A 181 -5.38 5.86 12.41
C TYR A 181 -4.74 6.76 13.47
N ASP A 182 -3.58 6.41 14.00
CA ASP A 182 -2.81 7.31 14.87
C ASP A 182 -2.28 8.49 14.07
N VAL A 183 -2.83 9.68 14.37
CA VAL A 183 -2.50 10.94 13.69
C VAL A 183 -1.21 11.59 14.20
N VAL A 184 -0.62 11.06 15.27
CA VAL A 184 0.58 11.62 15.91
C VAL A 184 1.83 10.84 15.51
N THR A 185 1.80 9.53 15.65
CA THR A 185 2.95 8.66 15.45
C THR A 185 2.75 7.61 14.36
N GLY A 186 1.52 7.39 13.93
CA GLY A 186 1.15 6.32 12.99
C GLY A 186 1.24 6.68 11.52
N THR A 187 0.55 5.89 10.71
CA THR A 187 0.62 6.02 9.26
C THR A 187 -0.07 7.30 8.76
N LEU A 188 -1.16 7.75 9.41
CA LEU A 188 -1.78 9.03 9.07
C LEU A 188 -0.85 10.22 9.35
N ALA A 189 0.01 10.16 10.37
CA ALA A 189 1.03 11.19 10.59
C ALA A 189 2.02 11.28 9.42
N SER A 190 2.30 10.15 8.75
CA SER A 190 3.10 10.14 7.51
C SER A 190 2.38 10.82 6.35
N ALA A 191 1.10 10.50 6.16
CA ALA A 191 0.29 11.11 5.10
C ALA A 191 0.20 12.62 5.29
N TYR A 192 -0.01 13.09 6.53
CA TYR A 192 -0.07 14.51 6.87
C TYR A 192 1.26 15.24 6.65
N TYR A 193 2.40 14.58 6.89
CA TYR A 193 3.69 15.15 6.51
C TYR A 193 3.76 15.50 5.02
N PHE A 194 3.36 14.59 4.14
CA PHE A 194 3.34 14.85 2.70
C PHE A 194 2.26 15.84 2.28
N LYS A 195 1.13 15.90 2.99
CA LYS A 195 0.10 16.92 2.79
C LYS A 195 0.64 18.32 3.09
N GLU A 196 1.33 18.46 4.22
CA GLU A 196 2.01 19.72 4.58
C GLU A 196 3.07 20.11 3.52
N LEU A 197 3.82 19.15 2.98
CA LEU A 197 4.79 19.42 1.91
C LEU A 197 4.12 19.87 0.61
N ALA A 198 3.00 19.24 0.24
CA ALA A 198 2.22 19.62 -0.93
C ALA A 198 1.73 21.07 -0.83
N GLU A 199 1.21 21.45 0.33
CA GLU A 199 0.73 22.81 0.61
C GLU A 199 1.86 23.84 0.63
N LYS A 200 3.04 23.52 1.20
CA LYS A 200 4.16 24.44 1.34
C LYS A 200 5.02 24.59 0.10
N LYS A 201 5.30 23.48 -0.60
CA LYS A 201 6.26 23.46 -1.71
C LYS A 201 5.60 23.45 -3.09
N GLY A 202 4.32 23.10 -3.19
CA GLY A 202 3.55 23.04 -4.47
C GLY A 202 4.07 22.06 -5.50
N LYS A 203 5.05 21.20 -5.16
CA LYS A 203 5.69 20.25 -6.08
C LYS A 203 5.04 18.87 -6.06
N ILE A 204 4.31 18.56 -5.00
CA ILE A 204 3.65 17.26 -4.81
C ILE A 204 2.14 17.51 -4.86
N LYS A 205 1.42 16.71 -5.64
CA LYS A 205 -0.05 16.72 -5.65
C LYS A 205 -0.56 15.78 -4.56
N TYR A 206 -1.36 16.28 -3.61
CA TYR A 206 -2.01 15.44 -2.61
C TYR A 206 -3.47 15.21 -2.98
N LEU A 207 -3.89 13.95 -3.10
CA LEU A 207 -5.23 13.55 -3.48
C LEU A 207 -5.87 12.73 -2.38
N THR A 208 -7.07 13.13 -1.97
CA THR A 208 -7.92 12.35 -1.07
C THR A 208 -9.05 11.71 -1.86
N LEU A 209 -9.30 10.43 -1.62
CA LEU A 209 -10.38 9.64 -2.22
C LEU A 209 -11.23 9.01 -1.11
N ASP A 210 -12.54 9.01 -1.29
CA ASP A 210 -13.41 8.17 -0.48
C ASP A 210 -13.28 6.70 -0.92
N GLY A 211 -12.92 5.83 0.01
CA GLY A 211 -12.83 4.38 -0.23
C GLY A 211 -14.14 3.63 -0.08
N SER A 212 -15.22 4.30 0.36
CA SER A 212 -16.53 3.67 0.64
C SER A 212 -17.26 3.17 -0.61
N PRO A 213 -17.23 3.89 -1.76
CA PRO A 213 -17.93 3.48 -2.98
C PRO A 213 -17.41 2.17 -3.59
N SER A 214 -18.03 1.74 -4.69
CA SER A 214 -17.58 0.56 -5.43
C SER A 214 -16.19 0.75 -6.02
N VAL A 215 -15.50 -0.38 -6.30
CA VAL A 215 -14.16 -0.37 -6.94
C VAL A 215 -14.18 0.49 -8.21
N LYS A 216 -15.25 0.37 -9.02
CA LYS A 216 -15.39 1.11 -10.28
C LYS A 216 -15.48 2.62 -10.06
N GLU A 217 -16.28 3.06 -9.10
CA GLU A 217 -16.46 4.50 -8.79
C GLU A 217 -15.19 5.11 -8.24
N VAL A 218 -14.52 4.44 -7.28
CA VAL A 218 -13.22 4.88 -6.76
C VAL A 218 -12.18 4.96 -7.87
N THR A 219 -12.15 3.96 -8.79
CA THR A 219 -11.25 3.99 -9.95
C THR A 219 -11.53 5.18 -10.86
N GLN A 220 -12.80 5.46 -11.15
CA GLN A 220 -13.20 6.59 -12.01
C GLN A 220 -12.77 7.92 -11.41
N GLU A 221 -13.01 8.13 -10.12
CA GLU A 221 -12.58 9.32 -9.41
C GLU A 221 -11.06 9.46 -9.41
N LEU A 222 -10.34 8.38 -9.06
CA LEU A 222 -8.88 8.35 -9.05
C LEU A 222 -8.30 8.74 -10.41
N VAL A 223 -8.76 8.08 -11.48
CA VAL A 223 -8.28 8.35 -12.84
C VAL A 223 -8.61 9.77 -13.28
N SER A 224 -9.77 10.32 -12.88
CA SER A 224 -10.13 11.71 -13.20
C SER A 224 -9.21 12.72 -12.52
N LYS A 225 -8.80 12.45 -11.28
CA LYS A 225 -7.89 13.31 -10.50
C LYS A 225 -6.42 13.20 -10.93
N LEU A 226 -6.04 12.13 -11.64
CA LEU A 226 -4.68 11.94 -12.18
C LEU A 226 -4.44 12.65 -13.53
N LYS A 227 -5.48 13.11 -14.17
CA LYS A 227 -5.38 13.92 -15.39
C LYS A 227 -5.03 15.37 -15.07
#